data_8eddbcc13f879a070bd65969f41c6796
#
_entry.id   8eddbcc13f879a070bd65969f41c6796
#
_cell.length_a   1.000
_cell.length_b   1.000
_cell.length_c   1.000
_cell.angle_alpha   90.00
_cell.angle_beta   90.00
_cell.angle_gamma   90.00
#
_symmetry.space_group_name_H-M   'P 1'
#
loop_
_entity.id
_entity.type
_entity.pdbx_description
1 polymer ?
#
loop_
_entity_poly.entity_id
_entity_poly.type
_entity_poly.pdbx_seq_one_letter_code
_entity_poly.pdbx_strand_id
1 'polypeptide(L)'
;MKIVVTGTRGIPDIMGGVETHCEELFPRIATKCFDVTVIRRQSYVRDTLTEWKGVRLVDVETPKKKSFEAIIHTCRATLMARRLGADVLHIHAIGPALLVPFAKFLGMKVVFTHHGPDYDRDKWGFAAKTMLKLGEWMGCKYADDVIVISNVIKDLIAKRCGRTEHVHLIYNGVPEPEICEYPEYFQELGIEKGKYILGMCRFVPEKRLHDLVKAFSSINHLPSDIKLVLAGDTDFEDDYSRGLKQMARENGVVLTGFVRGKKLHSLLTNALCYSLPSSHEGLPIALLEAMSYRLPVITSAIPANLEVGLDPSCYHEVGDVATLASKLEAIINQPMQRIDYDMSKYNWDVIAEQVSEIYHSLK
;
A
#
# COMPACT_ATOMS: atom_id res chain seq x y z
N MET A 1 2.35 -26.13 -10.19
CA MET A 1 1.04 -25.51 -9.93
C MET A 1 1.03 -24.14 -10.58
N LYS A 2 -0.02 -23.84 -11.32
CA LYS A 2 -0.18 -22.56 -12.01
C LYS A 2 -1.03 -21.59 -11.18
N ILE A 3 -0.43 -20.49 -10.78
CA ILE A 3 -1.05 -19.43 -10.00
C ILE A 3 -1.33 -18.26 -10.93
N VAL A 4 -2.59 -17.84 -11.04
CA VAL A 4 -2.96 -16.62 -11.78
C VAL A 4 -3.44 -15.57 -10.79
N VAL A 5 -2.93 -14.37 -10.91
CA VAL A 5 -3.16 -13.26 -9.99
C VAL A 5 -3.99 -12.18 -10.66
N THR A 6 -5.01 -11.69 -9.98
CA THR A 6 -5.83 -10.56 -10.42
C THR A 6 -6.26 -9.69 -9.23
N GLY A 7 -6.89 -8.55 -9.53
CA GLY A 7 -7.35 -7.63 -8.49
C GLY A 7 -6.39 -6.48 -8.21
N THR A 8 -5.16 -6.56 -8.71
CA THR A 8 -4.20 -5.45 -8.81
C THR A 8 -4.36 -4.70 -10.14
N ARG A 9 -3.77 -3.51 -10.24
CA ARG A 9 -3.61 -2.82 -11.53
C ARG A 9 -2.49 -3.43 -12.36
N GLY A 10 -1.51 -4.07 -11.71
CA GLY A 10 -0.39 -4.77 -12.31
C GLY A 10 0.95 -4.50 -11.61
N ILE A 11 1.99 -5.13 -12.13
CA ILE A 11 3.41 -5.00 -11.76
C ILE A 11 4.25 -4.97 -13.06
N PRO A 12 5.48 -4.47 -13.08
CA PRO A 12 6.10 -3.62 -12.07
C PRO A 12 5.72 -2.14 -12.20
N ASP A 13 6.28 -1.34 -11.32
CA ASP A 13 6.32 0.13 -11.41
C ASP A 13 4.95 0.84 -11.45
N ILE A 14 3.90 0.22 -10.88
CA ILE A 14 2.59 0.82 -10.71
C ILE A 14 2.39 1.27 -9.26
N MET A 15 2.01 2.55 -9.06
CA MET A 15 1.86 3.15 -7.75
C MET A 15 0.68 2.55 -6.97
N GLY A 16 0.91 2.05 -5.76
CA GLY A 16 -0.15 1.61 -4.84
C GLY A 16 0.28 0.47 -3.92
N GLY A 17 -0.33 0.38 -2.73
CA GLY A 17 0.03 -0.63 -1.73
C GLY A 17 -0.23 -2.07 -2.19
N VAL A 18 -1.33 -2.32 -2.91
CA VAL A 18 -1.62 -3.65 -3.47
C VAL A 18 -0.63 -4.00 -4.57
N GLU A 19 -0.25 -3.02 -5.39
CA GLU A 19 0.72 -3.16 -6.46
C GLU A 19 2.11 -3.48 -5.88
N THR A 20 2.56 -2.72 -4.89
CA THR A 20 3.82 -2.98 -4.16
C THR A 20 3.81 -4.36 -3.51
N HIS A 21 2.72 -4.75 -2.85
CA HIS A 21 2.56 -6.09 -2.30
C HIS A 21 2.72 -7.18 -3.37
N CYS A 22 2.05 -7.04 -4.51
CA CYS A 22 2.15 -8.02 -5.60
C CYS A 22 3.54 -8.03 -6.24
N GLU A 23 4.17 -6.87 -6.39
CA GLU A 23 5.50 -6.69 -6.97
C GLU A 23 6.58 -7.37 -6.14
N GLU A 24 6.45 -7.35 -4.81
CA GLU A 24 7.39 -7.99 -3.90
C GLU A 24 7.12 -9.49 -3.70
N LEU A 25 5.85 -9.86 -3.58
CA LEU A 25 5.46 -11.24 -3.26
C LEU A 25 5.66 -12.20 -4.44
N PHE A 26 5.10 -11.87 -5.62
CA PHE A 26 4.97 -12.87 -6.69
C PHE A 26 6.28 -13.29 -7.36
N PRO A 27 7.31 -12.44 -7.49
CA PRO A 27 8.64 -12.93 -7.90
C PRO A 27 9.21 -13.96 -6.92
N ARG A 28 9.03 -13.75 -5.60
CA ARG A 28 9.49 -14.72 -4.59
C ARG A 28 8.69 -16.03 -4.64
N ILE A 29 7.40 -15.97 -4.94
CA ILE A 29 6.58 -17.17 -5.20
C ILE A 29 7.07 -17.91 -6.45
N ALA A 30 7.41 -17.21 -7.53
CA ALA A 30 7.91 -17.82 -8.76
C ALA A 30 9.22 -18.60 -8.53
N THR A 31 10.12 -18.13 -7.66
CA THR A 31 11.33 -18.87 -7.29
C THR A 31 11.06 -20.19 -6.55
N LYS A 32 9.86 -20.38 -6.00
CA LYS A 32 9.43 -21.60 -5.28
C LYS A 32 8.75 -22.64 -6.19
N CYS A 33 9.08 -22.65 -7.47
CA CYS A 33 8.58 -23.61 -8.47
C CYS A 33 7.07 -23.50 -8.76
N PHE A 34 6.47 -22.32 -8.58
CA PHE A 34 5.14 -22.01 -9.07
C PHE A 34 5.23 -21.31 -10.44
N ASP A 35 4.32 -21.66 -11.35
CA ASP A 35 4.11 -20.93 -12.61
C ASP A 35 3.17 -19.77 -12.33
N VAL A 36 3.74 -18.57 -12.14
CA VAL A 36 2.98 -17.38 -11.72
C VAL A 36 2.70 -16.49 -12.92
N THR A 37 1.44 -16.12 -13.10
CA THR A 37 0.99 -15.13 -14.09
C THR A 37 0.22 -14.00 -13.40
N VAL A 38 0.62 -12.76 -13.59
CA VAL A 38 -0.10 -11.57 -13.14
C VAL A 38 -0.87 -10.97 -14.31
N ILE A 39 -2.20 -10.82 -14.14
CA ILE A 39 -3.06 -10.14 -15.11
C ILE A 39 -3.10 -8.67 -14.79
N ARG A 40 -2.59 -7.82 -15.72
CA ARG A 40 -2.47 -6.38 -15.59
C ARG A 40 -3.63 -5.67 -16.29
N ARG A 41 -3.99 -4.49 -15.78
CA ARG A 41 -4.92 -3.56 -16.44
C ARG A 41 -4.13 -2.72 -17.42
N GLN A 42 -4.33 -2.91 -18.70
CA GLN A 42 -3.56 -2.24 -19.77
C GLN A 42 -3.58 -0.71 -19.65
N SER A 43 -4.65 -0.11 -19.12
CA SER A 43 -4.74 1.35 -18.92
C SER A 43 -3.70 1.93 -17.95
N TYR A 44 -3.08 1.12 -17.11
CA TYR A 44 -2.05 1.50 -16.13
C TYR A 44 -0.64 1.08 -16.55
N VAL A 45 -0.52 0.21 -17.56
CA VAL A 45 0.77 -0.31 -18.04
C VAL A 45 1.44 0.69 -18.96
N ARG A 46 2.71 0.97 -18.72
CA ARG A 46 3.53 1.91 -19.53
C ARG A 46 4.73 1.24 -20.20
N ASP A 47 4.87 -0.07 -20.00
CA ASP A 47 5.93 -0.90 -20.55
C ASP A 47 5.38 -1.89 -21.59
N THR A 48 6.26 -2.70 -22.16
CA THR A 48 5.92 -3.79 -23.11
C THR A 48 6.39 -5.15 -22.58
N LEU A 49 6.61 -5.27 -21.27
CA LEU A 49 7.11 -6.49 -20.64
C LEU A 49 6.04 -7.59 -20.70
N THR A 50 6.46 -8.79 -21.08
CA THR A 50 5.67 -10.02 -21.01
C THR A 50 6.06 -10.91 -19.85
N GLU A 51 7.20 -10.58 -19.21
CA GLU A 51 7.72 -11.26 -18.03
C GLU A 51 8.50 -10.28 -17.16
N TRP A 52 8.47 -10.46 -15.85
CA TRP A 52 9.26 -9.70 -14.90
C TRP A 52 9.67 -10.57 -13.70
N LYS A 53 10.97 -10.72 -13.47
CA LYS A 53 11.55 -11.52 -12.38
C LYS A 53 10.91 -12.92 -12.23
N GLY A 54 10.73 -13.65 -13.36
CA GLY A 54 10.15 -14.99 -13.37
C GLY A 54 8.61 -15.04 -13.30
N VAL A 55 7.95 -13.88 -13.27
CA VAL A 55 6.49 -13.75 -13.29
C VAL A 55 6.02 -13.39 -14.69
N ARG A 56 5.15 -14.20 -15.28
CA ARG A 56 4.52 -13.91 -16.57
C ARG A 56 3.51 -12.77 -16.42
N LEU A 57 3.51 -11.84 -17.37
CA LEU A 57 2.63 -10.69 -17.39
C LEU A 57 1.63 -10.79 -18.55
N VAL A 58 0.35 -10.58 -18.29
CA VAL A 58 -0.71 -10.61 -19.31
C VAL A 58 -1.57 -9.36 -19.19
N ASP A 59 -1.58 -8.55 -20.24
CA ASP A 59 -2.35 -7.31 -20.27
C ASP A 59 -3.78 -7.59 -20.76
N VAL A 60 -4.75 -7.01 -20.04
CA VAL A 60 -6.16 -7.11 -20.38
C VAL A 60 -6.72 -5.72 -20.63
N GLU A 61 -7.20 -5.51 -21.85
CA GLU A 61 -7.89 -4.28 -22.23
C GLU A 61 -9.19 -4.09 -21.47
N THR A 62 -9.44 -2.85 -21.04
CA THR A 62 -10.67 -2.44 -20.38
C THR A 62 -11.18 -1.12 -20.95
N PRO A 63 -12.51 -0.91 -20.96
CA PRO A 63 -13.07 0.38 -21.34
C PRO A 63 -12.61 1.47 -20.37
N LYS A 64 -12.21 2.65 -20.87
CA LYS A 64 -11.73 3.79 -20.07
C LYS A 64 -12.79 4.47 -19.17
N LYS A 65 -13.97 3.86 -18.95
CA LYS A 65 -15.03 4.38 -18.07
C LYS A 65 -14.77 3.98 -16.62
N LYS A 66 -14.31 4.92 -15.78
CA LYS A 66 -13.89 4.75 -14.38
C LYS A 66 -14.80 3.84 -13.52
N SER A 67 -16.13 3.88 -13.69
CA SER A 67 -17.06 3.16 -12.83
C SER A 67 -17.18 1.67 -13.12
N PHE A 68 -16.94 1.22 -14.35
CA PHE A 68 -17.11 -0.17 -14.78
C PHE A 68 -15.80 -0.88 -15.10
N GLU A 69 -14.70 -0.13 -15.20
CA GLU A 69 -13.39 -0.66 -15.57
C GLU A 69 -12.96 -1.83 -14.67
N ALA A 70 -13.06 -1.66 -13.35
CA ALA A 70 -12.62 -2.67 -12.40
C ALA A 70 -13.44 -3.97 -12.52
N ILE A 71 -14.76 -3.87 -12.71
CA ILE A 71 -15.63 -5.05 -12.83
C ILE A 71 -15.36 -5.77 -14.13
N ILE A 72 -15.34 -5.03 -15.26
CA ILE A 72 -15.09 -5.61 -16.59
C ILE A 72 -13.71 -6.25 -16.62
N HIS A 73 -12.71 -5.58 -16.05
CA HIS A 73 -11.37 -6.16 -15.93
C HIS A 73 -11.43 -7.47 -15.17
N THR A 74 -12.05 -7.50 -13.98
CA THR A 74 -12.08 -8.71 -13.15
C THR A 74 -12.80 -9.85 -13.83
N CYS A 75 -13.92 -9.58 -14.54
CA CYS A 75 -14.61 -10.61 -15.35
C CYS A 75 -13.69 -11.17 -16.44
N ARG A 76 -13.05 -10.30 -17.22
CA ARG A 76 -12.14 -10.72 -18.29
C ARG A 76 -10.91 -11.45 -17.73
N ALA A 77 -10.35 -10.99 -16.62
CA ALA A 77 -9.23 -11.61 -15.95
C ALA A 77 -9.59 -13.01 -15.41
N THR A 78 -10.76 -13.18 -14.82
CA THR A 78 -11.23 -14.49 -14.35
C THR A 78 -11.40 -15.49 -15.51
N LEU A 79 -11.97 -15.06 -16.64
CA LEU A 79 -12.07 -15.87 -17.84
C LEU A 79 -10.68 -16.18 -18.44
N MET A 80 -9.78 -15.21 -18.45
CA MET A 80 -8.40 -15.38 -18.91
C MET A 80 -7.66 -16.38 -18.03
N ALA A 81 -7.79 -16.29 -16.71
CA ALA A 81 -7.21 -17.24 -15.78
C ALA A 81 -7.64 -18.68 -16.08
N ARG A 82 -8.94 -18.90 -16.36
CA ARG A 82 -9.43 -20.20 -16.76
C ARG A 82 -8.83 -20.67 -18.09
N ARG A 83 -8.71 -19.79 -19.09
CA ARG A 83 -8.06 -20.10 -20.38
C ARG A 83 -6.58 -20.43 -20.26
N LEU A 84 -5.89 -19.77 -19.34
CA LEU A 84 -4.49 -20.05 -19.01
C LEU A 84 -4.31 -21.37 -18.26
N GLY A 85 -5.40 -22.03 -17.84
CA GLY A 85 -5.35 -23.27 -17.08
C GLY A 85 -4.89 -23.04 -15.63
N ALA A 86 -5.36 -21.99 -14.99
CA ALA A 86 -5.03 -21.72 -13.59
C ALA A 86 -5.52 -22.86 -12.68
N ASP A 87 -4.64 -23.37 -11.84
CA ASP A 87 -4.99 -24.25 -10.72
C ASP A 87 -5.59 -23.41 -9.59
N VAL A 88 -4.93 -22.28 -9.29
CA VAL A 88 -5.36 -21.31 -8.28
C VAL A 88 -5.51 -19.93 -8.91
N LEU A 89 -6.63 -19.27 -8.66
CA LEU A 89 -6.83 -17.85 -8.91
C LEU A 89 -6.65 -17.09 -7.60
N HIS A 90 -5.59 -16.27 -7.50
CA HIS A 90 -5.37 -15.40 -6.34
C HIS A 90 -5.96 -14.02 -6.64
N ILE A 91 -6.99 -13.65 -5.87
CA ILE A 91 -7.73 -12.40 -6.05
C ILE A 91 -7.34 -11.42 -4.95
N HIS A 92 -6.90 -10.22 -5.33
CA HIS A 92 -6.58 -9.14 -4.41
C HIS A 92 -7.69 -8.09 -4.35
N ALA A 93 -7.95 -7.56 -3.14
CA ALA A 93 -8.93 -6.53 -2.82
C ALA A 93 -10.42 -6.94 -2.95
N ILE A 94 -11.27 -6.28 -2.15
CA ILE A 94 -12.68 -6.62 -1.97
C ILE A 94 -13.56 -6.39 -3.21
N GLY A 95 -13.22 -5.41 -4.05
CA GLY A 95 -13.97 -5.16 -5.29
C GLY A 95 -13.91 -6.34 -6.27
N PRO A 96 -12.71 -6.79 -6.69
CA PRO A 96 -12.50 -7.99 -7.49
C PRO A 96 -13.05 -9.28 -6.86
N ALA A 97 -13.08 -9.38 -5.54
CA ALA A 97 -13.60 -10.54 -4.83
C ALA A 97 -15.10 -10.83 -5.10
N LEU A 98 -15.83 -9.87 -5.66
CA LEU A 98 -17.20 -10.08 -6.18
C LEU A 98 -17.28 -11.26 -7.16
N LEU A 99 -16.19 -11.56 -7.88
CA LEU A 99 -16.11 -12.62 -8.87
C LEU A 99 -15.62 -13.98 -8.33
N VAL A 100 -15.38 -14.10 -7.03
CA VAL A 100 -14.97 -15.37 -6.40
C VAL A 100 -15.96 -16.51 -6.69
N PRO A 101 -17.28 -16.34 -6.54
CA PRO A 101 -18.24 -17.43 -6.88
C PRO A 101 -18.16 -17.85 -8.35
N PHE A 102 -17.93 -16.90 -9.25
CA PHE A 102 -17.77 -17.19 -10.67
C PHE A 102 -16.49 -17.98 -10.96
N ALA A 103 -15.38 -17.61 -10.33
CA ALA A 103 -14.12 -18.36 -10.43
C ALA A 103 -14.28 -19.81 -9.91
N LYS A 104 -14.99 -19.98 -8.79
CA LYS A 104 -15.32 -21.31 -8.24
C LYS A 104 -16.19 -22.12 -9.20
N PHE A 105 -17.21 -21.49 -9.81
CA PHE A 105 -18.07 -22.14 -10.83
C PHE A 105 -17.26 -22.61 -12.05
N LEU A 106 -16.21 -21.88 -12.43
CA LEU A 106 -15.29 -22.27 -13.50
C LEU A 106 -14.30 -23.38 -13.08
N GLY A 107 -14.37 -23.90 -11.85
CA GLY A 107 -13.58 -25.02 -11.35
C GLY A 107 -12.17 -24.65 -10.86
N MET A 108 -11.87 -23.36 -10.63
CA MET A 108 -10.59 -22.92 -10.04
C MET A 108 -10.65 -22.93 -8.52
N LYS A 109 -9.53 -23.23 -7.86
CA LYS A 109 -9.33 -22.90 -6.46
C LYS A 109 -9.11 -21.39 -6.33
N VAL A 110 -9.57 -20.79 -5.25
CA VAL A 110 -9.48 -19.34 -5.06
C VAL A 110 -8.85 -19.01 -3.72
N VAL A 111 -7.78 -18.23 -3.76
CA VAL A 111 -7.22 -17.53 -2.60
C VAL A 111 -7.63 -16.06 -2.70
N PHE A 112 -8.12 -15.48 -1.62
CA PHE A 112 -8.53 -14.09 -1.57
C PHE A 112 -7.68 -13.32 -0.55
N THR A 113 -6.94 -12.28 -0.98
CA THR A 113 -6.24 -11.38 -0.06
C THR A 113 -7.03 -10.10 0.17
N HIS A 114 -7.39 -9.86 1.42
CA HIS A 114 -8.12 -8.68 1.87
C HIS A 114 -7.14 -7.59 2.34
N HIS A 115 -7.04 -6.49 1.58
CA HIS A 115 -6.12 -5.38 1.85
C HIS A 115 -6.72 -4.23 2.66
N GLY A 116 -7.97 -4.34 3.07
CA GLY A 116 -8.67 -3.32 3.86
C GLY A 116 -10.08 -3.02 3.35
N PRO A 117 -10.91 -2.41 4.19
CA PRO A 117 -12.30 -2.09 3.89
C PRO A 117 -12.40 -0.81 3.02
N ASP A 118 -12.11 -0.92 1.73
CA ASP A 118 -12.12 0.21 0.78
C ASP A 118 -13.43 1.01 0.75
N TYR A 119 -14.54 0.42 1.20
CA TYR A 119 -15.83 1.10 1.27
C TYR A 119 -15.89 2.20 2.36
N ASP A 120 -14.95 2.24 3.28
CA ASP A 120 -14.88 3.30 4.30
C ASP A 120 -14.26 4.60 3.76
N ARG A 121 -13.72 4.57 2.55
CA ARG A 121 -13.19 5.76 1.88
C ARG A 121 -14.32 6.66 1.38
N ASP A 122 -14.21 7.97 1.60
CA ASP A 122 -15.24 8.97 1.28
C ASP A 122 -15.54 9.11 -0.20
N LYS A 123 -14.59 8.75 -1.07
CA LYS A 123 -14.75 8.82 -2.53
C LYS A 123 -15.85 7.92 -3.10
N TRP A 124 -16.35 6.94 -2.34
CA TRP A 124 -17.33 5.99 -2.81
C TRP A 124 -18.75 6.41 -2.47
N GLY A 125 -19.62 6.53 -3.47
CA GLY A 125 -21.07 6.70 -3.27
C GLY A 125 -21.73 5.41 -2.75
N PHE A 126 -22.99 5.51 -2.32
CA PHE A 126 -23.73 4.42 -1.68
C PHE A 126 -23.74 3.10 -2.49
N ALA A 127 -24.01 3.16 -3.79
CA ALA A 127 -24.04 1.97 -4.64
C ALA A 127 -22.67 1.27 -4.73
N ALA A 128 -21.58 2.05 -4.84
CA ALA A 128 -20.22 1.51 -4.86
C ALA A 128 -19.84 0.89 -3.51
N LYS A 129 -20.18 1.55 -2.40
CA LYS A 129 -19.98 1.01 -1.04
C LYS A 129 -20.72 -0.32 -0.85
N THR A 130 -21.96 -0.42 -1.32
CA THR A 130 -22.76 -1.66 -1.26
C THR A 130 -22.11 -2.77 -2.07
N MET A 131 -21.62 -2.46 -3.26
CA MET A 131 -20.98 -3.44 -4.13
C MET A 131 -19.63 -3.93 -3.55
N LEU A 132 -18.84 -3.03 -2.94
CA LEU A 132 -17.61 -3.41 -2.26
C LEU A 132 -17.88 -4.31 -1.04
N LYS A 133 -18.92 -4.01 -0.25
CA LYS A 133 -19.35 -4.87 0.87
C LYS A 133 -19.84 -6.23 0.40
N LEU A 134 -20.55 -6.29 -0.72
CA LEU A 134 -20.95 -7.55 -1.33
C LEU A 134 -19.73 -8.35 -1.81
N GLY A 135 -18.76 -7.68 -2.42
CA GLY A 135 -17.51 -8.33 -2.86
C GLY A 135 -16.70 -8.87 -1.67
N GLU A 136 -16.59 -8.12 -0.57
CA GLU A 136 -16.00 -8.60 0.67
C GLU A 136 -16.69 -9.87 1.16
N TRP A 137 -18.02 -9.85 1.26
CA TRP A 137 -18.81 -10.99 1.72
C TRP A 137 -18.66 -12.21 0.79
N MET A 138 -18.69 -12.01 -0.54
CA MET A 138 -18.49 -13.09 -1.51
C MET A 138 -17.08 -13.67 -1.44
N GLY A 139 -16.07 -12.82 -1.34
CA GLY A 139 -14.67 -13.24 -1.14
C GLY A 139 -14.52 -14.08 0.11
N CYS A 140 -14.98 -13.57 1.24
CA CYS A 140 -14.89 -14.27 2.52
C CYS A 140 -15.68 -15.57 2.54
N LYS A 141 -16.86 -15.62 1.90
CA LYS A 141 -17.74 -16.80 1.96
C LYS A 141 -17.30 -17.93 1.03
N TYR A 142 -16.82 -17.64 -0.17
CA TYR A 142 -16.65 -18.63 -1.22
C TYR A 142 -15.18 -18.93 -1.59
N ALA A 143 -14.20 -18.10 -1.17
CA ALA A 143 -12.79 -18.45 -1.37
C ALA A 143 -12.42 -19.70 -0.56
N ASP A 144 -11.54 -20.52 -1.10
CA ASP A 144 -10.98 -21.67 -0.39
C ASP A 144 -10.21 -21.16 0.84
N ASP A 145 -9.29 -20.23 0.65
CA ASP A 145 -8.53 -19.58 1.71
C ASP A 145 -8.60 -18.06 1.61
N VAL A 146 -8.58 -17.39 2.76
CA VAL A 146 -8.59 -15.93 2.89
C VAL A 146 -7.31 -15.50 3.60
N ILE A 147 -6.55 -14.60 2.97
CA ILE A 147 -5.41 -13.93 3.58
C ILE A 147 -5.84 -12.55 4.04
N VAL A 148 -5.54 -12.21 5.28
CA VAL A 148 -5.74 -10.87 5.85
C VAL A 148 -4.42 -10.29 6.28
N ILE A 149 -4.21 -8.99 6.01
CA ILE A 149 -2.92 -8.34 6.23
C ILE A 149 -2.80 -7.69 7.62
N SER A 150 -3.81 -7.81 8.46
CA SER A 150 -3.80 -7.29 9.84
C SER A 150 -4.84 -8.01 10.71
N ASN A 151 -4.65 -7.99 12.04
CA ASN A 151 -5.65 -8.47 12.99
C ASN A 151 -6.93 -7.64 12.92
N VAL A 152 -6.81 -6.34 12.68
CA VAL A 152 -7.97 -5.46 12.46
C VAL A 152 -8.88 -5.99 11.35
N ILE A 153 -8.30 -6.42 10.24
CA ILE A 153 -9.06 -7.01 9.13
C ILE A 153 -9.57 -8.41 9.48
N LYS A 154 -8.78 -9.21 10.19
CA LYS A 154 -9.21 -10.55 10.67
C LYS A 154 -10.47 -10.45 11.53
N ASP A 155 -10.48 -9.54 12.50
CA ASP A 155 -11.62 -9.32 13.39
C ASP A 155 -12.83 -8.74 12.62
N LEU A 156 -12.55 -7.84 11.65
CA LEU A 156 -13.58 -7.28 10.79
C LEU A 156 -14.34 -8.36 10.02
N ILE A 157 -13.63 -9.27 9.33
CA ILE A 157 -14.28 -10.33 8.53
C ILE A 157 -14.94 -11.39 9.41
N ALA A 158 -14.38 -11.71 10.59
CA ALA A 158 -15.03 -12.58 11.55
C ALA A 158 -16.38 -12.02 12.00
N LYS A 159 -16.42 -10.71 12.34
CA LYS A 159 -17.64 -10.04 12.78
C LYS A 159 -18.67 -9.83 11.66
N ARG A 160 -18.24 -9.48 10.45
CA ARG A 160 -19.15 -9.08 9.36
C ARG A 160 -19.55 -10.23 8.44
N CYS A 161 -18.63 -11.15 8.18
CA CYS A 161 -18.81 -12.25 7.24
C CYS A 161 -18.98 -13.61 7.95
N GLY A 162 -18.73 -13.68 9.25
CA GLY A 162 -18.73 -14.93 10.03
C GLY A 162 -17.60 -15.89 9.62
N ARG A 163 -16.56 -15.40 8.93
CA ARG A 163 -15.45 -16.22 8.45
C ARG A 163 -14.33 -16.27 9.47
N THR A 164 -14.09 -17.44 10.05
CA THR A 164 -13.02 -17.71 11.04
C THR A 164 -12.09 -18.83 10.62
N GLU A 165 -12.58 -19.77 9.80
CA GLU A 165 -11.81 -20.90 9.30
C GLU A 165 -11.18 -20.59 7.94
N HIS A 166 -10.03 -21.18 7.65
CA HIS A 166 -9.23 -20.91 6.46
C HIS A 166 -8.94 -19.41 6.29
N VAL A 167 -8.62 -18.75 7.41
CA VAL A 167 -8.22 -17.34 7.47
C VAL A 167 -6.80 -17.26 8.00
N HIS A 168 -5.91 -16.73 7.17
CA HIS A 168 -4.48 -16.63 7.44
C HIS A 168 -4.09 -15.18 7.66
N LEU A 169 -3.56 -14.86 8.84
CA LEU A 169 -2.95 -13.57 9.11
C LEU A 169 -1.53 -13.57 8.53
N ILE A 170 -1.35 -12.87 7.42
CA ILE A 170 -0.06 -12.69 6.77
C ILE A 170 0.12 -11.20 6.49
N TYR A 171 1.02 -10.57 7.22
CA TYR A 171 1.28 -9.12 7.12
C TYR A 171 1.85 -8.73 5.74
N ASN A 172 1.81 -7.43 5.43
CA ASN A 172 2.64 -6.90 4.36
C ASN A 172 4.11 -6.90 4.80
N GLY A 173 5.00 -7.17 3.88
CA GLY A 173 6.43 -7.07 4.12
C GLY A 173 7.01 -5.72 3.70
N VAL A 174 8.28 -5.56 3.98
CA VAL A 174 9.13 -4.50 3.44
C VAL A 174 10.43 -5.11 2.89
N PRO A 175 10.98 -4.55 1.81
CA PRO A 175 12.30 -4.96 1.35
C PRO A 175 13.37 -4.55 2.37
N GLU A 176 14.52 -5.21 2.32
CA GLU A 176 15.71 -4.77 3.04
C GLU A 176 16.09 -3.35 2.62
N PRO A 177 16.43 -2.45 3.56
CA PRO A 177 16.72 -1.07 3.24
C PRO A 177 18.02 -0.94 2.43
N GLU A 178 17.96 -0.26 1.31
CA GLU A 178 19.14 0.14 0.55
C GLU A 178 19.64 1.50 1.04
N ILE A 179 20.65 1.49 1.89
CA ILE A 179 21.27 2.73 2.39
C ILE A 179 21.96 3.43 1.22
N CYS A 180 21.50 4.63 0.91
CA CYS A 180 21.88 5.33 -0.32
C CYS A 180 22.03 6.83 -0.07
N GLU A 181 23.04 7.42 -0.68
CA GLU A 181 23.21 8.87 -0.78
C GLU A 181 23.09 9.27 -2.26
N TYR A 182 22.38 10.37 -2.51
CA TYR A 182 22.21 10.93 -3.85
C TYR A 182 22.28 12.46 -3.78
N PRO A 183 23.51 13.03 -3.62
CA PRO A 183 23.71 14.45 -3.39
C PRO A 183 23.13 15.34 -4.49
N GLU A 184 23.24 14.92 -5.76
CA GLU A 184 22.71 15.69 -6.89
C GLU A 184 21.19 15.84 -6.80
N TYR A 185 20.48 14.80 -6.37
CA TYR A 185 19.04 14.83 -6.18
C TYR A 185 18.66 15.75 -5.01
N PHE A 186 19.46 15.79 -3.95
CA PHE A 186 19.25 16.69 -2.82
C PHE A 186 19.44 18.16 -3.22
N GLN A 187 20.44 18.45 -4.05
CA GLN A 187 20.62 19.79 -4.64
C GLN A 187 19.43 20.19 -5.51
N GLU A 188 18.93 19.28 -6.37
CA GLU A 188 17.74 19.50 -7.20
C GLU A 188 16.52 19.88 -6.34
N LEU A 189 16.35 19.23 -5.19
CA LEU A 189 15.23 19.47 -4.27
C LEU A 189 15.46 20.63 -3.28
N GLY A 190 16.67 21.14 -3.15
CA GLY A 190 17.04 22.16 -2.16
C GLY A 190 16.87 21.66 -0.72
N ILE A 191 17.24 20.40 -0.45
CA ILE A 191 17.19 19.75 0.87
C ILE A 191 18.56 19.27 1.32
N GLU A 192 18.73 19.07 2.61
CA GLU A 192 19.95 18.57 3.23
C GLU A 192 19.67 17.31 4.06
N LYS A 193 20.69 16.46 4.19
CA LYS A 193 20.67 15.25 5.02
C LYS A 193 20.33 15.60 6.47
N GLY A 194 19.35 14.92 7.05
CA GLY A 194 18.91 15.13 8.42
C GLY A 194 18.16 16.45 8.65
N LYS A 195 17.82 17.18 7.58
CA LYS A 195 17.18 18.50 7.65
C LYS A 195 15.80 18.52 7.01
N TYR A 196 15.12 17.37 6.97
CA TYR A 196 13.74 17.34 6.47
C TYR A 196 12.90 16.24 7.13
N ILE A 197 11.62 16.54 7.23
CA ILE A 197 10.56 15.62 7.60
C ILE A 197 10.02 15.03 6.29
N LEU A 198 9.81 13.71 6.25
CA LEU A 198 9.31 13.01 5.06
C LEU A 198 7.86 12.57 5.26
N GLY A 199 6.97 12.98 4.37
CA GLY A 199 5.66 12.38 4.18
C GLY A 199 5.64 11.63 2.85
N MET A 200 5.34 10.33 2.85
CA MET A 200 5.41 9.50 1.63
C MET A 200 4.14 8.66 1.49
N CYS A 201 3.28 9.05 0.55
CA CYS A 201 2.07 8.29 0.21
C CYS A 201 1.40 8.86 -1.05
N ARG A 202 0.30 8.24 -1.49
CA ARG A 202 -0.55 8.83 -2.54
C ARG A 202 -1.25 10.08 -2.04
N PHE A 203 -1.42 11.08 -2.91
CA PHE A 203 -2.12 12.32 -2.60
C PHE A 203 -3.64 12.15 -2.71
N VAL A 204 -4.21 11.52 -1.67
CA VAL A 204 -5.65 11.23 -1.55
C VAL A 204 -6.17 11.67 -0.17
N PRO A 205 -7.46 12.02 -0.04
CA PRO A 205 -8.01 12.60 1.19
C PRO A 205 -7.72 11.79 2.46
N GLU A 206 -7.82 10.47 2.38
CA GLU A 206 -7.62 9.56 3.51
C GLU A 206 -6.18 9.54 4.05
N LYS A 207 -5.21 10.04 3.29
CA LYS A 207 -3.82 10.19 3.77
C LYS A 207 -3.56 11.48 4.55
N ARG A 208 -4.48 12.44 4.47
CA ARG A 208 -4.50 13.67 5.27
C ARG A 208 -3.17 14.46 5.28
N LEU A 209 -2.42 14.43 4.18
CA LEU A 209 -1.16 15.19 4.08
C LEU A 209 -1.34 16.69 4.29
N HIS A 210 -2.54 17.22 4.09
CA HIS A 210 -2.88 18.60 4.43
C HIS A 210 -2.74 18.90 5.92
N ASP A 211 -2.96 17.90 6.82
CA ASP A 211 -2.73 18.09 8.24
C ASP A 211 -1.23 18.16 8.55
N LEU A 212 -0.41 17.35 7.86
CA LEU A 212 1.04 17.42 8.00
C LEU A 212 1.59 18.78 7.54
N VAL A 213 1.11 19.30 6.40
CA VAL A 213 1.49 20.64 5.95
C VAL A 213 1.09 21.70 6.98
N LYS A 214 -0.15 21.68 7.47
CA LYS A 214 -0.62 22.63 8.50
C LYS A 214 0.19 22.53 9.79
N ALA A 215 0.45 21.30 10.26
CA ALA A 215 1.23 21.07 11.47
C ALA A 215 2.64 21.63 11.33
N PHE A 216 3.33 21.31 10.23
CA PHE A 216 4.67 21.81 9.95
C PHE A 216 4.72 23.34 9.88
N SER A 217 3.76 23.96 9.18
CA SER A 217 3.70 25.42 9.03
C SER A 217 3.31 26.16 10.30
N SER A 218 2.75 25.49 11.31
CA SER A 218 2.37 26.07 12.59
C SER A 218 3.47 25.98 13.66
N ILE A 219 4.60 25.33 13.37
CA ILE A 219 5.73 25.23 14.32
C ILE A 219 6.33 26.60 14.54
N ASN A 220 6.33 27.03 15.79
CA ASN A 220 7.00 28.26 16.18
C ASN A 220 8.54 28.07 16.18
N HIS A 221 9.26 29.07 15.69
CA HIS A 221 10.73 29.03 15.63
C HIS A 221 11.30 27.87 14.80
N LEU A 222 10.60 27.49 13.72
CA LEU A 222 11.08 26.49 12.78
C LEU A 222 12.43 26.93 12.19
N PRO A 223 13.51 26.14 12.32
CA PRO A 223 14.79 26.46 11.69
C PRO A 223 14.63 26.56 10.16
N SER A 224 15.21 27.59 9.56
CA SER A 224 15.05 27.88 8.13
C SER A 224 15.62 26.81 7.18
N ASP A 225 16.51 25.97 7.70
CA ASP A 225 17.14 24.84 7.00
C ASP A 225 16.33 23.53 7.11
N ILE A 226 15.31 23.48 7.97
CA ILE A 226 14.39 22.33 8.05
C ILE A 226 13.30 22.45 6.98
N LYS A 227 13.08 21.38 6.21
CA LYS A 227 12.06 21.31 5.16
C LYS A 227 11.04 20.21 5.45
N LEU A 228 9.82 20.38 4.92
CA LEU A 228 8.88 19.27 4.76
C LEU A 228 8.99 18.78 3.31
N VAL A 229 9.14 17.48 3.13
CA VAL A 229 9.20 16.82 1.82
C VAL A 229 8.01 15.89 1.69
N LEU A 230 7.19 16.08 0.67
CA LEU A 230 6.10 15.17 0.32
C LEU A 230 6.46 14.39 -0.93
N ALA A 231 6.69 13.08 -0.75
CA ALA A 231 6.99 12.14 -1.81
C ALA A 231 5.74 11.35 -2.20
N GLY A 232 5.36 11.44 -3.46
CA GLY A 232 4.18 10.80 -4.01
C GLY A 232 3.41 11.69 -4.96
N ASP A 233 2.32 11.16 -5.47
CA ASP A 233 1.39 11.86 -6.35
C ASP A 233 0.02 11.16 -6.32
N THR A 234 -0.85 11.49 -7.27
CA THR A 234 -2.13 10.83 -7.51
C THR A 234 -2.17 10.24 -8.92
N ASP A 235 -2.94 9.17 -9.12
CA ASP A 235 -3.13 8.58 -10.45
C ASP A 235 -3.90 9.54 -11.38
N PHE A 236 -4.83 10.30 -10.81
CA PHE A 236 -5.66 11.29 -11.52
C PHE A 236 -5.85 12.49 -10.61
N GLU A 237 -5.50 13.67 -11.11
CA GLU A 237 -5.71 14.91 -10.36
C GLU A 237 -7.20 15.16 -10.07
N ASP A 238 -7.48 15.45 -8.81
CA ASP A 238 -8.78 15.87 -8.30
C ASP A 238 -8.65 17.17 -7.50
N ASP A 239 -9.76 17.65 -6.96
CA ASP A 239 -9.76 18.91 -6.18
C ASP A 239 -8.88 18.82 -4.94
N TYR A 240 -8.85 17.65 -4.27
CA TYR A 240 -8.00 17.45 -3.11
C TYR A 240 -6.51 17.51 -3.48
N SER A 241 -6.08 16.78 -4.47
CA SER A 241 -4.66 16.71 -4.86
C SER A 241 -4.16 18.05 -5.40
N ARG A 242 -4.99 18.80 -6.15
CA ARG A 242 -4.68 20.18 -6.58
C ARG A 242 -4.55 21.12 -5.39
N GLY A 243 -5.52 21.08 -4.46
CA GLY A 243 -5.50 21.89 -3.25
C GLY A 243 -4.30 21.59 -2.35
N LEU A 244 -3.95 20.30 -2.19
CA LEU A 244 -2.76 19.89 -1.43
C LEU A 244 -1.47 20.41 -2.07
N LYS A 245 -1.31 20.27 -3.39
CA LYS A 245 -0.13 20.77 -4.12
C LYS A 245 -0.01 22.29 -4.05
N GLN A 246 -1.13 22.99 -4.09
CA GLN A 246 -1.16 24.45 -3.93
C GLN A 246 -0.74 24.83 -2.49
N MET A 247 -1.39 24.24 -1.49
CA MET A 247 -1.05 24.48 -0.07
C MET A 247 0.44 24.19 0.21
N ALA A 248 0.97 23.10 -0.33
CA ALA A 248 2.37 22.75 -0.19
C ALA A 248 3.31 23.84 -0.75
N ARG A 249 3.03 24.35 -1.95
CA ARG A 249 3.82 25.41 -2.57
C ARG A 249 3.76 26.72 -1.77
N GLU A 250 2.57 27.12 -1.31
CA GLU A 250 2.37 28.33 -0.50
C GLU A 250 3.12 28.29 0.83
N ASN A 251 3.38 27.08 1.36
CA ASN A 251 4.09 26.87 2.62
C ASN A 251 5.55 26.40 2.44
N GLY A 252 6.11 26.50 1.24
CA GLY A 252 7.53 26.14 0.99
C GLY A 252 7.84 24.64 1.14
N VAL A 253 6.83 23.78 1.04
CA VAL A 253 6.96 22.33 1.10
C VAL A 253 7.51 21.79 -0.22
N VAL A 254 8.47 20.90 -0.16
CA VAL A 254 9.10 20.27 -1.32
C VAL A 254 8.22 19.12 -1.82
N LEU A 255 7.83 19.16 -3.09
CA LEU A 255 7.08 18.11 -3.76
C LEU A 255 7.99 17.34 -4.70
N THR A 256 8.20 16.05 -4.46
CA THR A 256 9.09 15.23 -5.31
C THR A 256 8.37 14.58 -6.49
N GLY A 257 7.03 14.56 -6.48
CA GLY A 257 6.27 13.63 -7.31
C GLY A 257 6.46 12.18 -6.88
N PHE A 258 6.03 11.26 -7.74
CA PHE A 258 6.22 9.82 -7.48
C PHE A 258 7.68 9.43 -7.73
N VAL A 259 8.34 8.89 -6.71
CA VAL A 259 9.75 8.48 -6.72
C VAL A 259 9.92 7.01 -6.37
N ARG A 260 10.96 6.37 -6.91
CA ARG A 260 11.35 4.97 -6.68
C ARG A 260 12.86 4.81 -6.72
N GLY A 261 13.34 3.59 -6.38
CA GLY A 261 14.74 3.21 -6.46
C GLY A 261 15.64 4.19 -5.73
N LYS A 262 16.78 4.53 -6.31
CA LYS A 262 17.80 5.37 -5.70
C LYS A 262 17.28 6.68 -5.11
N LYS A 263 16.33 7.36 -5.78
CA LYS A 263 15.72 8.60 -5.27
C LYS A 263 14.94 8.35 -3.98
N LEU A 264 14.10 7.30 -3.95
CA LEU A 264 13.32 6.92 -2.78
C LEU A 264 14.22 6.46 -1.63
N HIS A 265 15.17 5.56 -1.91
CA HIS A 265 16.12 5.05 -0.91
C HIS A 265 16.94 6.19 -0.29
N SER A 266 17.37 7.15 -1.09
CA SER A 266 18.10 8.33 -0.58
C SER A 266 17.23 9.20 0.33
N LEU A 267 15.95 9.42 -0.01
CA LEU A 267 15.02 10.15 0.86
C LEU A 267 14.80 9.43 2.19
N LEU A 268 14.57 8.11 2.17
CA LEU A 268 14.40 7.33 3.39
C LEU A 268 15.68 7.24 4.23
N THR A 269 16.84 7.06 3.59
CA THR A 269 18.12 6.99 4.28
C THR A 269 18.42 8.25 5.09
N ASN A 270 18.06 9.43 4.58
CA ASN A 270 18.56 10.69 5.08
C ASN A 270 17.50 11.58 5.75
N ALA A 271 16.24 11.15 5.85
CA ALA A 271 15.20 11.91 6.54
C ALA A 271 15.48 12.05 8.04
N LEU A 272 15.07 13.17 8.63
CA LEU A 272 15.08 13.39 10.08
C LEU A 272 14.02 12.52 10.77
N CYS A 273 12.80 12.51 10.22
CA CYS A 273 11.72 11.61 10.63
C CYS A 273 10.74 11.40 9.49
N TYR A 274 9.85 10.43 9.66
CA TYR A 274 8.73 10.14 8.78
C TYR A 274 7.39 10.42 9.46
N SER A 275 6.43 10.97 8.73
CA SER A 275 5.08 11.19 9.26
C SER A 275 3.99 10.70 8.33
N LEU A 276 3.00 9.98 8.90
CA LEU A 276 1.82 9.44 8.21
C LEU A 276 0.54 9.76 8.99
N PRO A 277 -0.14 10.89 8.72
CA PRO A 277 -1.32 11.34 9.46
C PRO A 277 -2.64 10.70 8.96
N SER A 278 -2.60 9.55 8.33
CA SER A 278 -3.73 8.91 7.65
C SER A 278 -4.94 8.70 8.57
N SER A 279 -6.14 8.88 8.03
CA SER A 279 -7.41 8.50 8.69
C SER A 279 -7.85 7.07 8.38
N HIS A 280 -7.25 6.43 7.37
CA HIS A 280 -7.61 5.08 6.95
C HIS A 280 -6.41 4.33 6.33
N GLU A 281 -6.14 3.13 6.86
CA GLU A 281 -5.12 2.20 6.37
C GLU A 281 -5.61 0.74 6.52
N GLY A 282 -5.05 -0.16 5.72
CA GLY A 282 -5.19 -1.59 5.94
C GLY A 282 -4.03 -2.14 6.81
N LEU A 283 -2.82 -1.98 6.31
CA LEU A 283 -1.53 -2.02 7.00
C LEU A 283 -0.59 -1.14 6.17
N PRO A 284 -0.06 -0.03 6.71
CA PRO A 284 0.62 1.00 5.91
C PRO A 284 2.06 0.60 5.55
N ILE A 285 2.27 0.07 4.33
CA ILE A 285 3.61 -0.33 3.84
C ILE A 285 4.60 0.84 3.95
N ALA A 286 4.20 2.07 3.63
CA ALA A 286 5.10 3.22 3.71
C ALA A 286 5.58 3.54 5.15
N LEU A 287 4.78 3.26 6.18
CA LEU A 287 5.20 3.35 7.57
C LEU A 287 6.22 2.25 7.89
N LEU A 288 5.97 1.02 7.46
CA LEU A 288 6.89 -0.10 7.63
C LEU A 288 8.21 0.13 6.89
N GLU A 289 8.17 0.71 5.68
CA GLU A 289 9.38 1.13 4.96
C GLU A 289 10.18 2.16 5.76
N ALA A 290 9.54 3.19 6.29
CA ALA A 290 10.23 4.19 7.12
C ALA A 290 10.87 3.56 8.37
N MET A 291 10.19 2.60 8.99
CA MET A 291 10.71 1.84 10.13
C MET A 291 11.91 0.96 9.76
N SER A 292 11.91 0.33 8.57
CA SER A 292 13.06 -0.47 8.11
C SER A 292 14.33 0.39 7.93
N TYR A 293 14.17 1.66 7.56
CA TYR A 293 15.27 2.65 7.55
C TYR A 293 15.59 3.24 8.94
N ARG A 294 14.97 2.72 10.00
CA ARG A 294 15.18 3.12 11.39
C ARG A 294 14.85 4.62 11.65
N LEU A 295 13.93 5.17 10.86
CA LEU A 295 13.48 6.55 11.04
C LEU A 295 12.61 6.68 12.30
N PRO A 296 12.76 7.76 13.09
CA PRO A 296 11.70 8.18 13.99
C PRO A 296 10.40 8.36 13.20
N VAL A 297 9.28 7.85 13.71
CA VAL A 297 8.01 7.92 13.00
C VAL A 297 6.93 8.58 13.87
N ILE A 298 6.08 9.39 13.24
CA ILE A 298 4.87 9.96 13.84
C ILE A 298 3.69 9.57 12.97
N THR A 299 2.67 8.96 13.56
CA THR A 299 1.51 8.50 12.80
C THR A 299 0.21 8.70 13.58
N SER A 300 -0.92 8.69 12.88
CA SER A 300 -2.24 8.78 13.51
C SER A 300 -2.59 7.51 14.29
N ALA A 301 -3.36 7.66 15.39
CA ALA A 301 -3.82 6.58 16.26
C ALA A 301 -5.01 5.82 15.67
N ILE A 302 -4.93 5.37 14.42
CA ILE A 302 -5.93 4.50 13.81
C ILE A 302 -5.60 3.02 14.06
N PRO A 303 -6.60 2.11 14.09
CA PRO A 303 -6.37 0.70 14.42
C PRO A 303 -5.24 0.04 13.65
N ALA A 304 -5.12 0.30 12.34
CA ALA A 304 -4.08 -0.29 11.50
C ALA A 304 -2.66 0.21 11.85
N ASN A 305 -2.52 1.46 12.29
CA ASN A 305 -1.23 2.01 12.73
C ASN A 305 -0.89 1.55 14.15
N LEU A 306 -1.89 1.45 15.02
CA LEU A 306 -1.72 0.93 16.40
C LEU A 306 -1.28 -0.54 16.40
N GLU A 307 -1.72 -1.34 15.42
CA GLU A 307 -1.32 -2.74 15.27
C GLU A 307 0.19 -2.91 15.02
N VAL A 308 0.86 -1.89 14.49
CA VAL A 308 2.32 -1.90 14.29
C VAL A 308 3.06 -1.97 15.61
N GLY A 309 2.46 -1.45 16.71
CA GLY A 309 2.99 -1.57 18.07
C GLY A 309 4.15 -0.59 18.36
N LEU A 310 4.06 0.63 17.86
CA LEU A 310 5.01 1.71 18.17
C LEU A 310 4.84 2.20 19.61
N ASP A 311 5.86 2.92 20.12
CA ASP A 311 5.75 3.64 21.38
C ASP A 311 4.55 4.62 21.34
N PRO A 312 3.77 4.78 22.43
CA PRO A 312 2.63 5.69 22.49
C PRO A 312 2.96 7.14 22.11
N SER A 313 4.22 7.58 22.30
CA SER A 313 4.67 8.91 21.89
C SER A 313 4.67 9.14 20.38
N CYS A 314 4.68 8.05 19.58
CA CYS A 314 4.64 8.12 18.12
C CYS A 314 3.24 8.44 17.56
N TYR A 315 2.18 8.37 18.38
CA TYR A 315 0.81 8.51 17.91
C TYR A 315 0.19 9.87 18.22
N HIS A 316 -0.69 10.32 17.34
CA HIS A 316 -1.58 11.46 17.56
C HIS A 316 -3.00 11.12 17.06
N GLU A 317 -4.03 11.79 17.57
CA GLU A 317 -5.40 11.63 17.07
C GLU A 317 -5.55 12.15 15.64
N VAL A 318 -6.42 11.51 14.85
CA VAL A 318 -6.69 11.92 13.47
C VAL A 318 -7.22 13.36 13.45
N GLY A 319 -6.55 14.24 12.72
CA GLY A 319 -6.92 15.64 12.60
C GLY A 319 -6.40 16.55 13.72
N ASP A 320 -5.74 16.00 14.72
CA ASP A 320 -5.08 16.78 15.76
C ASP A 320 -3.76 17.36 15.26
N VAL A 321 -3.89 18.48 14.54
CA VAL A 321 -2.78 19.21 13.94
C VAL A 321 -1.84 19.78 15.01
N ALA A 322 -2.38 20.19 16.17
CA ALA A 322 -1.59 20.79 17.24
C ALA A 322 -0.65 19.75 17.90
N THR A 323 -1.16 18.58 18.24
CA THR A 323 -0.34 17.49 18.78
C THR A 323 0.68 17.01 17.74
N LEU A 324 0.31 16.90 16.47
CA LEU A 324 1.24 16.57 15.40
C LEU A 324 2.37 17.60 15.31
N ALA A 325 2.05 18.90 15.34
CA ALA A 325 3.05 19.98 15.33
C ALA A 325 4.02 19.88 16.51
N SER A 326 3.49 19.70 17.74
CA SER A 326 4.33 19.56 18.94
C SER A 326 5.29 18.37 18.88
N LYS A 327 4.83 17.22 18.33
CA LYS A 327 5.68 16.03 18.15
C LYS A 327 6.77 16.25 17.10
N LEU A 328 6.44 16.91 15.98
CA LEU A 328 7.42 17.28 14.96
C LEU A 328 8.46 18.24 15.54
N GLU A 329 8.04 19.27 16.27
CA GLU A 329 8.92 20.23 16.93
C GLU A 329 9.86 19.54 17.93
N ALA A 330 9.35 18.59 18.72
CA ALA A 330 10.18 17.82 19.64
C ALA A 330 11.28 17.02 18.93
N ILE A 331 11.02 16.45 17.75
CA ILE A 331 12.03 15.74 16.95
C ILE A 331 13.02 16.72 16.31
N ILE A 332 12.55 17.86 15.79
CA ILE A 332 13.41 18.88 15.15
C ILE A 332 14.44 19.43 16.14
N ASN A 333 14.07 19.57 17.40
CA ASN A 333 14.94 20.10 18.46
C ASN A 333 15.91 19.06 19.05
N GLN A 334 15.92 17.84 18.54
CA GLN A 334 16.83 16.78 18.98
C GLN A 334 17.88 16.46 17.89
N PRO A 335 19.04 15.90 18.28
CA PRO A 335 19.95 15.33 17.29
C PRO A 335 19.27 14.24 16.48
N MET A 336 19.67 14.11 15.22
CA MET A 336 19.17 13.05 14.35
C MET A 336 19.36 11.67 15.00
N GLN A 337 18.25 10.94 15.17
CA GLN A 337 18.22 9.63 15.81
C GLN A 337 17.89 8.54 14.80
N ARG A 338 18.24 7.29 15.14
CA ARG A 338 17.79 6.09 14.44
C ARG A 338 17.22 5.13 15.49
N ILE A 339 16.06 4.56 15.20
CA ILE A 339 15.29 3.72 16.12
C ILE A 339 15.28 2.30 15.59
N ASP A 340 15.67 1.35 16.44
CA ASP A 340 15.56 -0.08 16.10
C ASP A 340 14.12 -0.57 16.33
N TYR A 341 13.50 -1.06 15.28
CA TYR A 341 12.17 -1.65 15.31
C TYR A 341 12.26 -3.16 15.08
N ASP A 342 11.38 -3.94 15.72
CA ASP A 342 11.24 -5.35 15.38
C ASP A 342 10.52 -5.51 14.03
N MET A 343 11.29 -5.79 12.99
CA MET A 343 10.80 -5.98 11.62
C MET A 343 10.63 -7.46 11.24
N SER A 344 10.81 -8.40 12.16
CA SER A 344 10.86 -9.85 11.90
C SER A 344 9.62 -10.39 11.19
N LYS A 345 8.42 -9.89 11.56
CA LYS A 345 7.14 -10.28 10.96
C LYS A 345 6.82 -9.64 9.60
N TYR A 346 7.66 -8.71 9.14
CA TYR A 346 7.49 -7.98 7.89
C TYR A 346 8.50 -8.38 6.81
N ASN A 347 9.13 -9.54 6.95
CA ASN A 347 10.09 -10.10 5.99
C ASN A 347 9.37 -10.77 4.81
N TRP A 348 9.63 -10.29 3.59
CA TRP A 348 8.99 -10.80 2.37
C TRP A 348 9.28 -12.27 2.07
N ASP A 349 10.46 -12.80 2.43
CA ASP A 349 10.79 -14.19 2.15
C ASP A 349 10.00 -15.14 3.06
N VAL A 350 9.82 -14.77 4.33
CA VAL A 350 8.96 -15.48 5.28
C VAL A 350 7.49 -15.41 4.83
N ILE A 351 7.03 -14.25 4.39
CA ILE A 351 5.67 -14.04 3.87
C ILE A 351 5.43 -14.90 2.63
N ALA A 352 6.39 -14.95 1.70
CA ALA A 352 6.30 -15.79 0.52
C ALA A 352 6.27 -17.28 0.85
N GLU A 353 6.96 -17.72 1.91
CA GLU A 353 6.85 -19.11 2.40
C GLU A 353 5.43 -19.41 2.89
N GLN A 354 4.90 -18.57 3.78
CA GLN A 354 3.54 -18.74 4.32
C GLN A 354 2.47 -18.78 3.21
N VAL A 355 2.58 -17.91 2.19
CA VAL A 355 1.65 -17.93 1.04
C VAL A 355 1.83 -19.18 0.19
N SER A 356 3.07 -19.66 0.03
CA SER A 356 3.36 -20.91 -0.71
C SER A 356 2.76 -22.13 -0.03
N GLU A 357 2.78 -22.20 1.31
CA GLU A 357 2.13 -23.27 2.09
C GLU A 357 0.62 -23.31 1.85
N ILE A 358 -0.05 -22.15 1.76
CA ILE A 358 -1.46 -22.08 1.42
C ILE A 358 -1.70 -22.67 0.02
N TYR A 359 -0.88 -22.34 -0.97
CA TYR A 359 -1.03 -22.91 -2.31
C TYR A 359 -0.80 -24.42 -2.31
N HIS A 360 0.16 -24.91 -1.54
CA HIS A 360 0.42 -26.37 -1.43
C HIS A 360 -0.76 -27.11 -0.79
N SER A 361 -1.47 -26.52 0.18
CA SER A 361 -2.64 -27.13 0.82
C SER A 361 -3.84 -27.25 -0.12
N LEU A 362 -3.86 -26.50 -1.23
CA LEU A 362 -4.94 -26.50 -2.23
C LEU A 362 -4.75 -27.55 -3.36
N LYS A 363 -3.62 -28.26 -3.35
CA LYS A 363 -3.42 -29.40 -4.27
C LYS A 363 -4.37 -30.53 -3.89
#